data_8cfb91afd46bc6be5c95d99313d5ddec
#
_entry.id   8cfb91afd46bc6be5c95d99313d5ddec
#
_cell.length_a   1.000
_cell.length_b   1.000
_cell.length_c   1.000
_cell.angle_alpha   90.00
_cell.angle_beta   90.00
_cell.angle_gamma   90.00
#
_symmetry.space_group_name_H-M   'P 1'
#
loop_
_entity.id
_entity.type
_entity.pdbx_description
1 polymer ?
#
loop_
_entity_poly.entity_id
_entity_poly.type
_entity_poly.pdbx_seq_one_letter_code
_entity_poly.pdbx_strand_id
1 'polypeptide(L)' 'MTTTHTFRVPNISCEHCVRTIERELGEMKGVTSVHADQASKQVTVEWQETLLKWEDIRALLQEINYPPEEDQQST' A
#
# COMPACT_ATOMS: atom_id res chain seq x y z
N MET A 1 1.26 6.60 -17.03
CA MET A 1 2.57 6.26 -16.48
C MET A 1 2.41 5.58 -15.13
N THR A 2 3.35 4.73 -14.81
CA THR A 2 3.27 3.95 -13.58
C THR A 2 4.10 4.61 -12.49
N THR A 3 3.55 4.69 -11.30
CA THR A 3 4.23 5.25 -10.15
C THR A 3 4.48 4.14 -9.14
N THR A 4 5.67 4.13 -8.56
CA THR A 4 6.01 3.17 -7.52
C THR A 4 6.22 3.93 -6.22
N HIS A 5 5.63 3.42 -5.16
CA HIS A 5 5.76 4.05 -3.85
C HIS A 5 6.00 2.97 -2.79
N THR A 6 7.02 3.19 -1.98
CA THR A 6 7.33 2.27 -0.88
C THR A 6 7.07 3.00 0.43
N PHE A 7 6.34 2.35 1.30
CA PHE A 7 6.02 2.95 2.59
C PHE A 7 5.98 1.86 3.65
N ARG A 8 5.93 2.29 4.90
CA ARG A 8 5.95 1.38 6.02
C ARG A 8 4.56 1.28 6.62
N VAL A 9 4.18 0.07 7.00
CA VAL A 9 2.90 -0.19 7.66
C VAL A 9 3.21 -0.89 8.98
N PRO A 10 3.29 -0.14 10.07
CA PRO A 10 3.70 -0.74 11.34
C PRO A 10 2.75 -1.79 11.88
N ASN A 11 1.51 -1.80 11.42
CA ASN A 11 0.54 -2.78 11.89
C ASN A 11 0.74 -4.17 11.28
N ILE A 12 1.63 -4.31 10.33
CA ILE A 12 1.94 -5.63 9.80
C ILE A 12 2.64 -6.43 10.88
N SER A 13 2.01 -7.51 11.34
CA SER A 13 2.59 -8.32 12.39
C SER A 13 2.65 -9.79 12.04
N CYS A 14 2.05 -10.19 10.92
CA CYS A 14 2.07 -11.58 10.52
C CYS A 14 1.86 -11.70 9.02
N GLU A 15 2.07 -12.91 8.52
CA GLU A 15 1.93 -13.16 7.09
C GLU A 15 0.51 -12.89 6.62
N HIS A 16 -0.46 -13.11 7.47
CA HIS A 16 -1.85 -12.87 7.11
C HIS A 16 -2.08 -11.40 6.80
N CYS A 17 -1.42 -10.51 7.54
CA CYS A 17 -1.53 -9.07 7.29
C CYS A 17 -0.98 -8.73 5.92
N VAL A 18 0.15 -9.34 5.56
CA VAL A 18 0.76 -9.12 4.26
C VAL A 18 -0.21 -9.50 3.15
N ARG A 19 -0.84 -10.66 3.28
CA ARG A 19 -1.76 -11.13 2.26
C ARG A 19 -2.98 -10.24 2.15
N THR A 20 -3.48 -9.76 3.28
CA THR A 20 -4.63 -8.88 3.29
C THR A 20 -4.33 -7.60 2.52
N ILE A 21 -3.17 -7.00 2.80
CA ILE A 21 -2.79 -5.76 2.12
C ILE A 21 -2.62 -6.00 0.64
N GLU A 22 -1.92 -7.06 0.28
CA GLU A 22 -1.68 -7.35 -1.13
C GLU A 22 -2.97 -7.60 -1.88
N ARG A 23 -3.89 -8.30 -1.26
CA ARG A 23 -5.16 -8.60 -1.89
C ARG A 23 -6.02 -7.36 -2.06
N GLU A 24 -6.15 -6.59 -0.99
CA GLU A 24 -7.01 -5.41 -1.03
C GLU A 24 -6.49 -4.37 -2.01
N LEU A 25 -5.21 -4.10 -1.97
CA LEU A 25 -4.63 -3.12 -2.89
C LEU A 25 -4.62 -3.66 -4.31
N GLY A 26 -4.38 -4.94 -4.47
CA GLY A 26 -4.33 -5.54 -5.80
C GLY A 26 -5.66 -5.53 -6.50
N GLU A 27 -6.76 -5.42 -5.74
CA GLU A 27 -8.08 -5.36 -6.33
C GLU A 27 -8.47 -3.95 -6.78
N MET A 28 -7.69 -2.95 -6.39
CA MET A 28 -7.99 -1.59 -6.80
C MET A 28 -7.70 -1.43 -8.29
N LYS A 29 -8.64 -0.79 -8.97
CA LYS A 29 -8.44 -0.53 -10.38
C LYS A 29 -7.30 0.48 -10.55
N GLY A 30 -6.34 0.13 -11.36
CA GLY A 30 -5.19 0.98 -11.56
C GLY A 30 -3.92 0.48 -10.91
N VAL A 31 -4.03 -0.42 -9.94
CA VAL A 31 -2.87 -1.01 -9.31
C VAL A 31 -2.30 -2.10 -10.21
N THR A 32 -1.01 -2.00 -10.53
CA THR A 32 -0.37 -2.99 -11.38
C THR A 32 0.40 -4.02 -10.58
N SER A 33 0.87 -3.64 -9.38
CA SER A 33 1.67 -4.57 -8.59
C SER A 33 1.66 -4.13 -7.13
N VAL A 34 1.65 -5.10 -6.24
CA VAL A 34 1.72 -4.85 -4.79
C VAL A 34 2.63 -5.90 -4.19
N HIS A 35 3.52 -5.45 -3.33
CA HIS A 35 4.40 -6.35 -2.60
C HIS A 35 4.52 -5.86 -1.17
N ALA A 36 4.25 -6.74 -0.21
CA ALA A 36 4.38 -6.42 1.19
C ALA A 36 5.36 -7.38 1.84
N ASP A 37 6.15 -6.84 2.76
CA ASP A 37 7.19 -7.61 3.43
C ASP A 37 6.93 -7.57 4.93
N GLN A 38 6.74 -8.73 5.53
CA GLN A 38 6.48 -8.83 6.96
C GLN A 38 7.69 -8.44 7.79
N ALA A 39 8.87 -8.83 7.35
CA ALA A 39 10.07 -8.61 8.14
C ALA A 39 10.37 -7.12 8.34
N SER A 40 10.25 -6.35 7.28
CA SER A 40 10.54 -4.92 7.33
C SER A 40 9.29 -4.09 7.52
N LYS A 41 8.12 -4.69 7.40
CA LYS A 41 6.82 -4.02 7.49
C LYS A 41 6.67 -2.97 6.39
N GLN A 42 7.30 -3.20 5.25
CA GLN A 42 7.25 -2.27 4.14
C GLN A 42 6.34 -2.80 3.05
N VAL A 43 5.69 -1.87 2.37
CA VAL A 43 4.79 -2.20 1.28
C VAL A 43 5.21 -1.37 0.07
N THR A 44 5.34 -2.03 -1.06
CA THR A 44 5.66 -1.38 -2.32
C THR A 44 4.46 -1.55 -3.24
N VAL A 45 3.94 -0.42 -3.73
CA VAL A 45 2.78 -0.42 -4.61
C VAL A 45 3.14 0.27 -5.89
N GLU A 46 2.73 -0.33 -6.99
CA GLU A 46 2.93 0.22 -8.32
C GLU A 46 1.56 0.41 -8.95
N TRP A 47 1.26 1.63 -9.37
CA TRP A 47 -0.06 1.89 -9.93
C TRP A 47 0.02 2.93 -11.04
N GLN A 48 -1.09 3.05 -11.77
CA GLN A 48 -1.24 4.02 -12.84
C GLN A 48 -1.77 5.32 -12.27
N GLU A 49 -0.96 6.37 -12.29
CA GLU A 49 -1.38 7.65 -11.73
C GLU A 49 -2.58 8.24 -12.43
N THR A 50 -2.82 7.85 -13.65
CA THR A 50 -3.97 8.37 -14.38
C THR A 50 -5.28 7.76 -13.88
N LEU A 51 -5.21 6.63 -13.20
CA LEU A 51 -6.40 5.94 -12.72
C LEU A 51 -6.56 6.04 -11.22
N LEU A 52 -5.49 6.29 -10.50
CA LEU A 52 -5.48 6.15 -9.05
C LEU A 52 -4.47 7.10 -8.46
N LYS A 53 -4.74 7.59 -7.27
CA LYS A 53 -3.83 8.49 -6.58
C LYS A 53 -3.38 7.88 -5.27
N TRP A 54 -2.25 8.37 -4.75
CA TRP A 54 -1.75 7.90 -3.47
C TRP A 54 -2.80 8.03 -2.38
N GLU A 55 -3.59 9.10 -2.42
CA GLU A 55 -4.62 9.31 -1.41
C GLU A 55 -5.64 8.18 -1.40
N ASP A 56 -5.96 7.66 -2.56
CA ASP A 56 -6.91 6.56 -2.65
C ASP A 56 -6.34 5.31 -2.01
N ILE A 57 -5.06 5.06 -2.25
CA ILE A 57 -4.40 3.90 -1.68
C ILE A 57 -4.31 4.03 -0.16
N ARG A 58 -3.94 5.22 0.31
CA ARG A 58 -3.83 5.45 1.73
C ARG A 58 -5.19 5.31 2.43
N ALA A 59 -6.23 5.81 1.79
CA ALA A 59 -7.57 5.70 2.37
C ALA A 59 -7.98 4.25 2.53
N LEU A 60 -7.70 3.42 1.53
CA LEU A 60 -8.03 2.01 1.64
C LEU A 60 -7.24 1.35 2.76
N LEU A 61 -5.96 1.67 2.87
CA LEU A 61 -5.14 1.10 3.93
C LEU A 61 -5.68 1.46 5.31
N GLN A 62 -6.13 2.70 5.47
CA GLN A 62 -6.72 3.11 6.74
C GLN A 62 -8.02 2.38 7.01
N GLU A 63 -8.78 2.13 5.96
CA GLU A 63 -10.05 1.45 6.10
C GLU A 63 -9.88 0.01 6.55
N ILE A 64 -8.83 -0.65 6.13
CA ILE A 64 -8.59 -2.02 6.52
C ILE A 64 -7.69 -2.13 7.75
N ASN A 65 -7.46 -1.01 8.44
CA ASN A 65 -6.69 -0.96 9.69
C ASN A 65 -5.19 -1.18 9.52
N TYR A 66 -4.67 -0.80 8.36
CA TYR A 66 -3.24 -0.87 8.09
C TYR A 66 -2.75 0.47 7.57
N PRO A 67 -2.92 1.55 8.35
CA PRO A 67 -2.51 2.87 7.87
C PRO A 67 -1.00 2.93 7.66
N PRO A 68 -0.58 3.56 6.57
CA PRO A 68 0.85 3.70 6.32
C PRO A 68 1.45 4.70 7.29
N GLU A 69 2.68 4.44 7.65
CA GLU A 69 3.44 5.37 8.47
C GLU A 69 4.17 6.32 7.56
N GLU A 70 3.75 7.52 7.56
CA GLU A 70 4.45 8.34 6.69
C GLU A 70 4.67 9.60 7.13
N ASP A 71 4.79 9.77 6.74
CA ASP A 71 5.12 10.57 6.59
C ASP A 71 5.31 11.39 5.85
N GLN A 72 5.55 11.48 5.40
CA GLN A 72 5.82 12.13 4.82
C GLN A 72 5.76 12.62 3.90
N GLN A 73 5.59 12.69 3.59
CA GLN A 73 5.67 13.03 2.78
C GLN A 73 5.54 13.95 2.37
N SER A 74 5.61 14.28 2.23
CA SER A 74 5.59 15.05 1.86
C SER A 74 5.50 15.69 1.40
N THR A 75 5.49 15.92 1.19
CA THR A 75 5.53 16.45 0.82
C THR A 75 5.67 16.74 0.67
#